data_cda4d34f158b4f4278451dbd95b3b2a5
#
_entry.id   cda4d34f158b4f4278451dbd95b3b2a5
#
_cell.length_a   1.000
_cell.length_b   1.000
_cell.length_c   1.000
_cell.angle_alpha   90.00
_cell.angle_beta   90.00
_cell.angle_gamma   90.00
#
_symmetry.space_group_name_H-M   'P 1'
#
loop_
_entity.id
_entity.type
_entity.pdbx_description
1 polymer ?
#
loop_
_entity_poly.entity_id
_entity_poly.type
_entity_poly.pdbx_seq_one_letter_code
_entity_poly.pdbx_strand_id
1 'polypeptide(L)'
;MKSFSAILLVTLLLLVGCDNAPDLSVNYSGDIPQASLSKITGYELIPLPTKSPLWMDSVFTMSKVIDGAVGGRMILEKYYIAEDGDSVIIGVDLRIPAGAFQGNKTITMVLDDEYCAFHFYPQMVFDDTLKLFQYFEGLDLEEYSTGTIDFVYLADDGSVELVKNNGVQVVKPQGIVRVQNAKLLHFSRYGWVRKPEQIYPYPDIRHY
;
A
#
# COMPACT_ATOMS: atom_id res chain seq x y z
N MET A 1 73.63 21.47 25.50
CA MET A 1 72.90 20.44 24.75
C MET A 1 71.49 20.54 25.23
N LYS A 2 70.60 21.06 24.38
CA LYS A 2 69.19 21.43 24.72
C LYS A 2 68.26 20.35 24.27
N SER A 3 67.56 19.74 25.23
CA SER A 3 66.51 18.71 24.96
C SER A 3 65.21 19.41 24.63
N PHE A 4 64.69 19.19 23.43
CA PHE A 4 63.37 19.64 23.04
C PHE A 4 62.35 18.50 23.29
N SER A 5 61.47 18.73 24.27
CA SER A 5 60.32 17.86 24.53
C SER A 5 59.16 18.31 23.66
N ALA A 6 58.77 17.47 22.66
CA ALA A 6 57.62 17.72 21.82
C ALA A 6 56.38 17.20 22.55
N ILE A 7 55.51 18.11 22.97
CA ILE A 7 54.19 17.80 23.50
C ILE A 7 53.25 17.58 22.30
N LEU A 8 52.85 16.34 22.10
CA LEU A 8 51.85 15.96 21.11
C LEU A 8 50.45 16.19 21.72
N LEU A 9 49.80 17.28 21.31
CA LEU A 9 48.42 17.60 21.71
C LEU A 9 47.47 16.80 20.82
N VAL A 10 46.96 15.68 21.32
CA VAL A 10 45.91 14.90 20.65
C VAL A 10 44.59 15.58 20.93
N THR A 11 44.08 16.31 19.93
CA THR A 11 42.73 16.88 19.97
C THR A 11 41.73 15.78 19.61
N LEU A 12 41.08 15.19 20.60
CA LEU A 12 40.00 14.25 20.45
C LEU A 12 38.74 15.03 20.05
N LEU A 13 38.42 15.06 18.74
CA LEU A 13 37.13 15.55 18.24
C LEU A 13 36.04 14.53 18.62
N LEU A 14 35.31 14.84 19.67
CA LEU A 14 34.05 14.17 19.96
C LEU A 14 32.99 14.61 18.90
N LEU A 15 32.81 13.81 17.88
CA LEU A 15 31.65 13.89 17.01
C LEU A 15 30.43 13.45 17.82
N VAL A 16 29.75 14.39 18.46
CA VAL A 16 28.42 14.19 18.99
C VAL A 16 27.49 14.20 17.78
N GLY A 17 27.27 13.03 17.20
CA GLY A 17 26.18 12.80 16.25
C GLY A 17 24.86 12.91 17.00
N CYS A 18 24.19 14.07 16.91
CA CYS A 18 22.79 14.18 17.27
C CYS A 18 21.96 13.52 16.17
N ASP A 19 21.75 12.22 16.27
CA ASP A 19 20.65 11.52 15.61
C ASP A 19 19.34 11.82 16.37
N ASN A 20 18.91 13.09 16.33
CA ASN A 20 17.55 13.46 16.63
C ASN A 20 16.76 13.50 15.32
N ALA A 21 16.61 12.38 14.64
CA ALA A 21 15.48 12.19 13.77
C ALA A 21 14.25 12.12 14.69
N PRO A 22 13.29 13.06 14.59
CA PRO A 22 12.06 12.92 15.33
C PRO A 22 11.41 11.61 14.88
N ASP A 23 11.28 10.68 15.82
CA ASP A 23 10.46 9.48 15.64
C ASP A 23 9.01 9.97 15.51
N LEU A 24 8.61 10.23 14.26
CA LEU A 24 7.23 10.53 13.90
C LEU A 24 6.44 9.22 13.82
N SER A 25 6.51 8.41 14.84
CA SER A 25 5.50 7.40 15.09
C SER A 25 4.21 8.16 15.48
N VAL A 26 3.49 8.62 14.46
CA VAL A 26 2.11 9.05 14.66
C VAL A 26 1.35 7.78 15.02
N ASN A 27 1.11 7.58 16.32
CA ASN A 27 0.11 6.64 16.79
C ASN A 27 -1.23 7.13 16.23
N TYR A 28 -1.59 6.65 15.05
CA TYR A 28 -2.90 6.85 14.49
C TYR A 28 -3.87 5.94 15.25
N SER A 29 -4.30 6.42 16.43
CA SER A 29 -5.39 5.85 17.22
C SER A 29 -6.72 6.45 16.75
N GLY A 30 -6.93 6.48 15.44
CA GLY A 30 -8.22 6.75 14.85
C GLY A 30 -8.87 5.40 14.57
N ASP A 31 -10.06 5.17 15.10
CA ASP A 31 -10.93 4.10 14.66
C ASP A 31 -11.03 4.22 13.14
N ILE A 32 -10.29 3.37 12.41
CA ILE A 32 -10.51 3.18 10.98
C ILE A 32 -11.93 2.64 10.92
N PRO A 33 -12.90 3.33 10.27
CA PRO A 33 -14.21 2.76 10.12
C PRO A 33 -14.04 1.44 9.38
N GLN A 34 -14.11 0.35 10.08
CA GLN A 34 -14.23 -0.99 9.51
C GLN A 34 -15.62 -1.06 8.88
N ALA A 35 -15.78 -0.34 7.77
CA ALA A 35 -16.92 -0.54 6.92
C ALA A 35 -16.83 -1.99 6.45
N SER A 36 -17.73 -2.81 6.94
CA SER A 36 -17.90 -4.20 6.51
C SER A 36 -18.22 -4.21 5.01
N LEU A 37 -17.17 -4.17 4.19
CA LEU A 37 -17.22 -4.12 2.72
C LEU A 37 -17.76 -5.41 2.09
N SER A 38 -18.21 -6.37 2.89
CA SER A 38 -18.88 -7.60 2.46
C SER A 38 -20.21 -7.39 1.72
N LYS A 39 -20.65 -6.14 1.54
CA LYS A 39 -21.92 -5.78 0.87
C LYS A 39 -21.77 -4.98 -0.41
N ILE A 40 -20.57 -4.83 -0.95
CA ILE A 40 -20.41 -4.19 -2.26
C ILE A 40 -20.95 -5.16 -3.31
N THR A 41 -22.13 -4.91 -3.82
CA THR A 41 -22.80 -5.46 -5.00
C THR A 41 -21.99 -6.52 -5.78
N GLY A 42 -21.73 -7.66 -5.16
CA GLY A 42 -21.08 -8.80 -5.81
C GLY A 42 -19.55 -8.74 -5.96
N TYR A 43 -18.86 -7.68 -5.52
CA TYR A 43 -17.40 -7.65 -5.40
C TYR A 43 -16.97 -8.11 -4.02
N GLU A 44 -15.92 -8.90 -3.95
CA GLU A 44 -15.31 -9.36 -2.71
C GLU A 44 -13.88 -8.88 -2.65
N LEU A 45 -13.47 -8.31 -1.51
CA LEU A 45 -12.06 -7.96 -1.29
C LEU A 45 -11.21 -9.22 -1.20
N ILE A 46 -10.02 -9.19 -1.79
CA ILE A 46 -9.03 -10.26 -1.65
C ILE A 46 -8.44 -10.15 -0.24
N PRO A 47 -8.60 -11.20 0.60
CA PRO A 47 -8.08 -11.20 1.95
C PRO A 47 -6.54 -11.31 1.94
N LEU A 48 -5.92 -10.75 2.97
CA LEU A 48 -4.54 -11.05 3.31
C LEU A 48 -4.48 -12.38 4.07
N PRO A 49 -3.46 -13.22 3.83
CA PRO A 49 -3.18 -14.36 4.71
C PRO A 49 -3.01 -13.91 6.16
N THR A 50 -3.59 -14.68 7.09
CA THR A 50 -3.53 -14.36 8.52
C THR A 50 -2.09 -14.29 8.99
N LYS A 51 -1.72 -13.20 9.66
CA LYS A 51 -0.37 -13.01 10.22
C LYS A 51 -0.11 -14.02 11.32
N SER A 52 1.09 -14.60 11.37
CA SER A 52 1.50 -15.42 12.51
C SER A 52 1.52 -14.57 13.80
N PRO A 53 1.41 -15.20 14.99
CA PRO A 53 1.38 -14.47 16.27
C PRO A 53 2.57 -13.53 16.50
N LEU A 54 3.72 -13.79 15.87
CA LEU A 54 4.91 -12.95 15.98
C LEU A 54 4.77 -11.61 15.21
N TRP A 55 3.78 -11.51 14.31
CA TRP A 55 3.57 -10.37 13.41
C TRP A 55 2.21 -9.68 13.62
N MET A 56 1.37 -10.16 14.53
CA MET A 56 0.00 -9.67 14.71
C MET A 56 -0.08 -8.18 15.03
N ASP A 57 0.88 -7.64 15.80
CA ASP A 57 0.91 -6.22 16.17
C ASP A 57 1.60 -5.32 15.13
N SER A 58 2.00 -5.88 13.99
CA SER A 58 2.71 -5.12 12.95
C SER A 58 1.74 -4.33 12.10
N VAL A 59 1.72 -3.02 12.27
CA VAL A 59 1.00 -2.08 11.39
C VAL A 59 1.97 -1.55 10.33
N PHE A 60 1.67 -1.78 9.06
CA PHE A 60 2.52 -1.29 7.97
C PHE A 60 2.05 0.10 7.52
N THR A 61 2.70 1.09 8.10
CA THR A 61 2.41 2.51 7.84
C THR A 61 3.66 3.22 7.36
N MET A 62 3.49 4.16 6.44
CA MET A 62 4.54 5.09 6.00
C MET A 62 3.98 6.50 5.88
N SER A 63 4.67 7.46 6.47
CA SER A 63 4.34 8.88 6.35
C SER A 63 5.53 9.68 5.80
N LYS A 64 5.23 10.67 4.96
CA LYS A 64 6.23 11.58 4.39
C LYS A 64 5.62 12.95 4.13
N VAL A 65 6.35 14.01 4.47
CA VAL A 65 5.98 15.37 4.05
C VAL A 65 6.36 15.55 2.59
N ILE A 66 5.40 15.97 1.77
CA ILE A 66 5.57 16.26 0.34
C ILE A 66 5.17 17.71 0.08
N ASP A 67 6.05 18.44 -0.60
CA ASP A 67 5.72 19.72 -1.19
C ASP A 67 4.99 19.49 -2.52
N GLY A 68 3.71 19.88 -2.59
CA GLY A 68 2.89 19.67 -3.77
C GLY A 68 3.41 20.38 -5.03
N ALA A 69 4.10 21.50 -4.88
CA ALA A 69 4.71 22.21 -6.01
C ALA A 69 5.88 21.44 -6.64
N VAL A 70 6.58 20.63 -5.84
CA VAL A 70 7.76 19.84 -6.26
C VAL A 70 7.36 18.41 -6.62
N GLY A 71 6.35 17.87 -5.95
CA GLY A 71 5.98 16.47 -6.02
C GLY A 71 6.94 15.56 -5.23
N GLY A 72 6.86 14.25 -5.48
CA GLY A 72 7.71 13.32 -4.76
C GLY A 72 7.41 11.86 -5.06
N ARG A 73 8.05 11.00 -4.30
CA ARG A 73 7.89 9.54 -4.37
C ARG A 73 7.88 8.95 -2.98
N MET A 74 7.01 7.98 -2.76
CA MET A 74 6.95 7.17 -1.56
C MET A 74 7.02 5.69 -1.94
N ILE A 75 7.92 4.94 -1.30
CA ILE A 75 8.08 3.50 -1.54
C ILE A 75 7.96 2.81 -0.19
N LEU A 76 7.07 1.84 -0.11
CA LEU A 76 6.94 0.94 1.01
C LEU A 76 7.13 -0.48 0.50
N GLU A 77 8.09 -1.20 1.10
CA GLU A 77 8.29 -2.63 0.87
C GLU A 77 8.32 -3.30 2.24
N LYS A 78 7.44 -4.25 2.45
CA LYS A 78 7.29 -4.98 3.70
C LYS A 78 7.01 -6.45 3.42
N TYR A 79 7.26 -7.27 4.43
CA TYR A 79 6.84 -8.65 4.44
C TYR A 79 6.42 -9.07 5.85
N TYR A 80 5.66 -10.12 5.94
CA TYR A 80 5.37 -10.83 7.18
C TYR A 80 5.29 -12.33 6.91
N ILE A 81 5.34 -13.12 7.96
CA ILE A 81 5.12 -14.56 7.88
C ILE A 81 3.66 -14.81 8.25
N ALA A 82 2.96 -15.52 7.40
CA ALA A 82 1.60 -15.96 7.63
C ALA A 82 1.55 -17.12 8.64
N GLU A 83 0.36 -17.45 9.10
CA GLU A 83 0.14 -18.49 10.11
C GLU A 83 0.56 -19.90 9.62
N ASP A 84 0.43 -20.15 8.32
CA ASP A 84 0.89 -21.38 7.64
C ASP A 84 2.41 -21.45 7.45
N GLY A 85 3.14 -20.38 7.75
CA GLY A 85 4.59 -20.26 7.63
C GLY A 85 5.06 -19.66 6.31
N ASP A 86 4.16 -19.35 5.39
CA ASP A 86 4.50 -18.71 4.12
C ASP A 86 4.76 -17.21 4.27
N SER A 87 5.59 -16.67 3.37
CA SER A 87 5.92 -15.25 3.35
C SER A 87 4.94 -14.48 2.49
N VAL A 88 4.36 -13.42 3.06
CA VAL A 88 3.57 -12.45 2.31
C VAL A 88 4.41 -11.19 2.08
N ILE A 89 4.63 -10.82 0.82
CA ILE A 89 5.42 -9.65 0.44
C ILE A 89 4.49 -8.57 -0.13
N ILE A 90 4.73 -7.33 0.27
CA ILE A 90 3.89 -6.19 -0.03
C ILE A 90 4.75 -5.05 -0.54
N GLY A 91 4.40 -4.49 -1.69
CA GLY A 91 5.10 -3.34 -2.24
C GLY A 91 4.17 -2.27 -2.79
N VAL A 92 4.52 -1.01 -2.50
CA VAL A 92 3.85 0.19 -3.00
C VAL A 92 4.89 1.20 -3.46
N ASP A 93 4.72 1.75 -4.67
CA ASP A 93 5.47 2.90 -5.19
C ASP A 93 4.45 3.95 -5.63
N LEU A 94 4.28 4.97 -4.81
CA LEU A 94 3.43 6.13 -5.09
C LEU A 94 4.25 7.28 -5.65
N ARG A 95 3.91 7.73 -6.86
CA ARG A 95 4.55 8.86 -7.53
C ARG A 95 3.59 10.03 -7.61
N ILE A 96 4.01 11.13 -7.02
CA ILE A 96 3.26 12.38 -6.89
C ILE A 96 3.92 13.39 -7.84
N PRO A 97 3.25 13.80 -8.94
CA PRO A 97 3.82 14.78 -9.85
C PRO A 97 3.91 16.16 -9.19
N ALA A 98 4.79 17.00 -9.73
CA ALA A 98 4.82 18.41 -9.36
C ALA A 98 3.49 19.08 -9.73
N GLY A 99 2.95 19.89 -8.83
CA GLY A 99 1.67 20.56 -9.00
C GLY A 99 0.44 19.73 -8.63
N ALA A 100 0.61 18.51 -8.09
CA ALA A 100 -0.52 17.65 -7.73
C ALA A 100 -1.45 18.25 -6.66
N PHE A 101 -0.94 19.11 -5.81
CA PHE A 101 -1.69 19.83 -4.77
C PHE A 101 -0.92 21.06 -4.28
N GLN A 102 -1.57 21.91 -3.50
CA GLN A 102 -0.99 23.14 -2.98
C GLN A 102 -0.34 22.91 -1.60
N GLY A 103 0.86 23.50 -1.41
CA GLY A 103 1.60 23.53 -0.14
C GLY A 103 2.15 22.18 0.30
N ASN A 104 2.64 22.15 1.52
CA ASN A 104 3.20 20.95 2.12
C ASN A 104 2.11 20.12 2.80
N LYS A 105 2.10 18.82 2.54
CA LYS A 105 1.19 17.88 3.20
C LYS A 105 1.94 16.65 3.68
N THR A 106 1.59 16.16 4.86
CA THR A 106 2.02 14.85 5.33
C THR A 106 1.14 13.80 4.65
N ILE A 107 1.73 13.05 3.73
CA ILE A 107 1.05 11.93 3.06
C ILE A 107 1.33 10.67 3.86
N THR A 108 0.28 9.92 4.16
CA THR A 108 0.38 8.66 4.90
C THR A 108 -0.26 7.54 4.10
N MET A 109 0.44 6.42 4.01
CA MET A 109 -0.04 5.14 3.45
C MET A 109 -0.16 4.14 4.60
N VAL A 110 -1.31 3.49 4.73
CA VAL A 110 -1.57 2.47 5.75
C VAL A 110 -2.08 1.22 5.05
N LEU A 111 -1.40 0.09 5.26
CA LEU A 111 -1.90 -1.21 4.81
C LEU A 111 -3.16 -1.56 5.62
N ASP A 112 -4.17 -2.08 4.94
CA ASP A 112 -5.31 -2.71 5.59
C ASP A 112 -4.88 -3.98 6.34
N ASP A 113 -5.48 -4.26 7.49
CA ASP A 113 -5.07 -5.40 8.31
C ASP A 113 -5.64 -6.74 7.83
N GLU A 114 -6.73 -6.72 7.07
CA GLU A 114 -7.48 -7.91 6.67
C GLU A 114 -7.44 -8.16 5.15
N TYR A 115 -7.25 -7.08 4.35
CA TYR A 115 -7.43 -7.16 2.90
C TYR A 115 -6.24 -6.61 2.12
N CYS A 116 -6.09 -7.02 0.89
CA CYS A 116 -5.09 -6.49 -0.06
C CYS A 116 -5.46 -5.06 -0.49
N ALA A 117 -5.44 -4.13 0.46
CA ALA A 117 -5.82 -2.73 0.26
C ALA A 117 -4.90 -1.78 1.04
N PHE A 118 -4.85 -0.53 0.58
CA PHE A 118 -4.16 0.56 1.26
C PHE A 118 -5.10 1.76 1.43
N HIS A 119 -5.02 2.37 2.60
CA HIS A 119 -5.59 3.67 2.87
C HIS A 119 -4.55 4.75 2.66
N PHE A 120 -4.94 5.83 1.98
CA PHE A 120 -4.10 7.01 1.75
C PHE A 120 -4.71 8.24 2.41
N TYR A 121 -3.88 8.98 3.14
CA TYR A 121 -4.28 10.18 3.87
C TYR A 121 -3.38 11.37 3.54
N PRO A 122 -3.91 12.61 3.72
CA PRO A 122 -5.29 12.97 4.04
C PRO A 122 -6.22 12.70 2.85
N GLN A 123 -7.51 12.48 3.09
CA GLN A 123 -8.49 12.43 2.00
C GLN A 123 -8.50 13.78 1.28
N MET A 124 -8.19 13.78 -0.01
CA MET A 124 -8.12 14.99 -0.84
C MET A 124 -8.18 14.63 -2.33
N VAL A 125 -8.66 15.58 -3.12
CA VAL A 125 -8.63 15.51 -4.59
C VAL A 125 -7.35 16.19 -5.08
N PHE A 126 -6.80 15.74 -6.19
CA PHE A 126 -5.56 16.24 -6.77
C PHE A 126 -5.82 17.13 -7.99
N ASP A 127 -4.94 18.10 -8.17
CA ASP A 127 -4.91 18.96 -9.38
C ASP A 127 -4.28 18.22 -10.58
N ASP A 128 -3.43 17.21 -10.32
CA ASP A 128 -2.86 16.31 -11.32
C ASP A 128 -2.88 14.84 -10.81
N THR A 129 -2.93 13.92 -11.74
CA THR A 129 -3.09 12.47 -11.47
C THR A 129 -1.82 11.86 -10.88
N LEU A 130 -1.94 11.25 -9.70
CA LEU A 130 -0.88 10.44 -9.12
C LEU A 130 -0.79 9.08 -9.82
N LYS A 131 0.38 8.46 -9.74
CA LYS A 131 0.63 7.13 -10.29
C LYS A 131 1.01 6.18 -9.17
N LEU A 132 0.31 5.05 -9.09
CA LEU A 132 0.55 4.00 -8.12
C LEU A 132 1.01 2.73 -8.83
N PHE A 133 2.08 2.14 -8.34
CA PHE A 133 2.42 0.75 -8.53
C PHE A 133 2.20 0.04 -7.19
N GLN A 134 1.49 -1.08 -7.21
CA GLN A 134 1.22 -1.87 -6.02
C GLN A 134 1.30 -3.35 -6.36
N TYR A 135 1.84 -4.15 -5.44
CA TYR A 135 1.80 -5.59 -5.55
C TYR A 135 1.69 -6.26 -4.19
N PHE A 136 1.13 -7.46 -4.21
CA PHE A 136 1.16 -8.44 -3.15
C PHE A 136 1.65 -9.76 -3.73
N GLU A 137 2.37 -10.54 -2.94
CA GLU A 137 2.87 -11.87 -3.26
C GLU A 137 2.66 -12.79 -2.06
N GLY A 138 2.42 -14.08 -2.30
CA GLY A 138 2.12 -15.05 -1.26
C GLY A 138 0.65 -15.07 -0.84
N LEU A 139 -0.27 -14.65 -1.72
CA LEU A 139 -1.71 -14.73 -1.50
C LEU A 139 -2.25 -16.10 -1.90
N ASP A 140 -3.30 -16.55 -1.22
CA ASP A 140 -4.09 -17.69 -1.69
C ASP A 140 -5.06 -17.24 -2.79
N LEU A 141 -4.71 -17.55 -4.03
CA LEU A 141 -5.47 -17.19 -5.22
C LEU A 141 -6.06 -18.39 -5.95
N GLU A 142 -5.97 -19.61 -5.42
CA GLU A 142 -6.34 -20.82 -6.15
C GLU A 142 -7.82 -20.84 -6.55
N GLU A 143 -8.69 -20.38 -5.68
CA GLU A 143 -10.14 -20.36 -5.92
C GLU A 143 -10.61 -19.23 -6.86
N TYR A 144 -9.71 -18.29 -7.23
CA TYR A 144 -10.10 -17.15 -8.06
C TYR A 144 -9.78 -17.37 -9.54
N SER A 145 -10.73 -17.03 -10.42
CA SER A 145 -10.43 -16.92 -11.85
C SER A 145 -9.60 -15.66 -12.13
N THR A 146 -8.50 -15.78 -12.86
CA THR A 146 -7.57 -14.65 -13.09
C THR A 146 -8.22 -13.44 -13.72
N GLY A 147 -9.21 -13.64 -14.59
CA GLY A 147 -9.97 -12.56 -15.26
C GLY A 147 -11.00 -11.86 -14.38
N THR A 148 -11.21 -12.32 -13.14
CA THR A 148 -12.16 -11.71 -12.20
C THR A 148 -11.52 -10.79 -11.18
N ILE A 149 -10.19 -10.75 -11.12
CA ILE A 149 -9.45 -9.91 -10.18
C ILE A 149 -9.15 -8.55 -10.80
N ASP A 150 -9.54 -7.48 -10.11
CA ASP A 150 -9.28 -6.10 -10.51
C ASP A 150 -8.74 -5.25 -9.37
N PHE A 151 -8.05 -4.16 -9.75
CA PHE A 151 -7.63 -3.10 -8.84
C PHE A 151 -8.64 -1.95 -8.88
N VAL A 152 -9.14 -1.55 -7.71
CA VAL A 152 -10.29 -0.65 -7.58
C VAL A 152 -10.06 0.44 -6.54
N TYR A 153 -10.81 1.51 -6.68
CA TYR A 153 -11.13 2.45 -5.61
C TYR A 153 -12.32 1.91 -4.81
N LEU A 154 -12.24 2.04 -3.51
CA LEU A 154 -13.23 1.59 -2.53
C LEU A 154 -13.77 2.81 -1.80
N ALA A 155 -14.99 3.23 -2.14
CA ALA A 155 -15.63 4.39 -1.53
C ALA A 155 -16.20 4.08 -0.14
N ASP A 156 -16.36 5.11 0.69
CA ASP A 156 -16.89 4.98 2.05
C ASP A 156 -18.35 4.53 2.07
N ASP A 157 -19.10 4.77 1.00
CA ASP A 157 -20.49 4.31 0.84
C ASP A 157 -20.59 2.84 0.39
N GLY A 158 -19.43 2.19 0.19
CA GLY A 158 -19.33 0.81 -0.26
C GLY A 158 -19.38 0.65 -1.78
N SER A 159 -19.42 1.73 -2.56
CA SER A 159 -19.29 1.63 -4.01
C SER A 159 -17.86 1.32 -4.44
N VAL A 160 -17.74 0.65 -5.58
CA VAL A 160 -16.46 0.24 -6.17
C VAL A 160 -16.31 0.87 -7.55
N GLU A 161 -15.16 1.49 -7.81
CA GLU A 161 -14.85 2.05 -9.10
C GLU A 161 -13.57 1.44 -9.66
N LEU A 162 -13.58 1.06 -10.95
CA LEU A 162 -12.40 0.58 -11.63
C LEU A 162 -11.36 1.70 -11.78
N VAL A 163 -10.15 1.44 -11.30
CA VAL A 163 -9.06 2.39 -11.43
C VAL A 163 -8.38 2.24 -12.78
N LYS A 164 -8.30 3.33 -13.52
CA LYS A 164 -7.57 3.36 -14.80
C LYS A 164 -6.09 3.07 -14.55
N ASN A 165 -5.55 2.07 -15.25
CA ASN A 165 -4.17 1.60 -15.08
C ASN A 165 -3.55 1.12 -16.40
N ASN A 166 -2.26 0.77 -16.38
CA ASN A 166 -1.54 0.24 -17.55
C ASN A 166 -1.50 -1.29 -17.58
N GLY A 167 -2.17 -1.96 -16.68
CA GLY A 167 -2.29 -3.41 -16.62
C GLY A 167 -2.37 -3.94 -15.19
N VAL A 168 -3.15 -4.98 -15.06
CA VAL A 168 -3.24 -5.85 -13.90
C VAL A 168 -2.59 -7.18 -14.27
N GLN A 169 -1.73 -7.67 -13.40
CA GLN A 169 -1.12 -8.99 -13.53
C GLN A 169 -1.53 -9.85 -12.35
N VAL A 170 -1.98 -11.05 -12.63
CA VAL A 170 -2.31 -12.08 -11.64
C VAL A 170 -1.53 -13.34 -11.97
N VAL A 171 -0.73 -13.83 -11.02
CA VAL A 171 0.06 -15.07 -11.15
C VAL A 171 -0.31 -16.00 -10.01
N LYS A 172 -1.29 -16.84 -10.24
CA LYS A 172 -1.89 -17.73 -9.21
C LYS A 172 -0.89 -18.61 -8.47
N PRO A 173 0.05 -19.33 -9.15
CA PRO A 173 0.95 -20.24 -8.45
C PRO A 173 1.89 -19.57 -7.45
N GLN A 174 2.14 -18.27 -7.59
CA GLN A 174 2.96 -17.48 -6.67
C GLN A 174 2.11 -16.57 -5.77
N GLY A 175 0.80 -16.61 -5.91
CA GLY A 175 -0.10 -15.73 -5.16
C GLY A 175 0.12 -14.24 -5.45
N ILE A 176 0.46 -13.88 -6.72
CA ILE A 176 0.81 -12.49 -7.07
C ILE A 176 -0.39 -11.77 -7.67
N VAL A 177 -0.69 -10.58 -7.13
CA VAL A 177 -1.48 -9.54 -7.78
C VAL A 177 -0.64 -8.27 -7.90
N ARG A 178 -0.66 -7.64 -9.07
CA ARG A 178 0.15 -6.46 -9.36
C ARG A 178 -0.57 -5.49 -10.28
N VAL A 179 -0.58 -4.20 -9.94
CA VAL A 179 -1.08 -3.13 -10.82
C VAL A 179 0.05 -2.18 -11.21
N GLN A 180 0.03 -1.73 -12.46
CA GLN A 180 1.03 -0.79 -12.99
C GLN A 180 0.38 0.55 -13.34
N ASN A 181 0.98 1.64 -12.85
CA ASN A 181 0.55 3.02 -13.13
C ASN A 181 -0.96 3.23 -12.94
N ALA A 182 -1.51 2.72 -11.84
CA ALA A 182 -2.87 3.04 -11.45
C ALA A 182 -3.00 4.55 -11.22
N LYS A 183 -4.00 5.17 -11.83
CA LYS A 183 -4.20 6.62 -11.82
C LYS A 183 -5.10 6.99 -10.65
N LEU A 184 -4.52 7.64 -9.63
CA LEU A 184 -5.25 8.12 -8.48
C LEU A 184 -5.61 9.60 -8.70
N LEU A 185 -6.91 9.91 -8.64
CA LEU A 185 -7.44 11.26 -8.74
C LEU A 185 -7.67 11.91 -7.38
N HIS A 186 -7.71 11.11 -6.34
CA HIS A 186 -7.88 11.52 -4.95
C HIS A 186 -7.26 10.48 -4.01
N PHE A 187 -7.01 10.84 -2.76
CA PHE A 187 -6.69 9.88 -1.72
C PHE A 187 -7.94 9.35 -1.05
N SER A 188 -7.93 8.03 -0.83
CA SER A 188 -8.92 7.26 -0.12
C SER A 188 -8.39 5.83 0.06
N ARG A 189 -9.25 4.82 -0.08
CA ARG A 189 -8.90 3.41 -0.02
C ARG A 189 -8.86 2.81 -1.42
N TYR A 190 -7.78 2.08 -1.73
CA TYR A 190 -7.57 1.36 -2.99
C TYR A 190 -7.15 -0.06 -2.69
N GLY A 191 -7.67 -1.01 -3.43
CA GLY A 191 -7.38 -2.42 -3.16
C GLY A 191 -7.78 -3.35 -4.29
N TRP A 192 -7.65 -4.62 -3.97
CA TRP A 192 -7.89 -5.72 -4.88
C TRP A 192 -9.22 -6.40 -4.58
N VAL A 193 -9.99 -6.62 -5.61
CA VAL A 193 -11.31 -7.26 -5.50
C VAL A 193 -11.44 -8.39 -6.49
N ARG A 194 -12.28 -9.37 -6.12
CA ARG A 194 -12.82 -10.35 -7.03
C ARG A 194 -14.20 -9.89 -7.52
N LYS A 195 -14.41 -9.90 -8.82
CA LYS A 195 -15.76 -9.80 -9.41
C LYS A 195 -16.52 -11.10 -9.16
N PRO A 196 -17.82 -11.06 -8.96
CA PRO A 196 -18.64 -12.28 -8.98
C PRO A 196 -18.50 -12.94 -10.35
N GLU A 197 -18.41 -14.25 -10.37
CA GLU A 197 -18.53 -14.98 -11.62
C GLU A 197 -19.90 -14.66 -12.23
N GLN A 198 -19.90 -14.11 -13.43
CA GLN A 198 -21.13 -14.00 -14.19
C GLN A 198 -21.53 -15.42 -14.59
N ILE A 199 -22.41 -16.00 -13.80
CA ILE A 199 -23.10 -17.23 -14.21
C ILE A 199 -24.02 -16.81 -15.37
N TYR A 200 -23.49 -16.91 -16.59
CA TYR A 200 -24.37 -16.88 -17.76
C TYR A 200 -25.23 -18.13 -17.66
N PRO A 201 -26.55 -18.01 -17.46
CA PRO A 201 -27.43 -19.18 -17.63
C PRO A 201 -27.24 -19.62 -19.06
N TYR A 202 -26.62 -20.77 -19.28
CA TYR A 202 -26.60 -21.39 -20.58
C TYR A 202 -28.05 -21.45 -21.03
N PRO A 203 -28.42 -20.89 -22.21
CA PRO A 203 -29.73 -21.16 -22.76
C PRO A 203 -29.81 -22.66 -22.91
N ASP A 204 -30.76 -23.24 -22.18
CA ASP A 204 -31.09 -24.67 -22.28
C ASP A 204 -31.41 -24.97 -23.74
N ILE A 205 -30.38 -25.38 -24.50
CA ILE A 205 -30.59 -25.83 -25.90
C ILE A 205 -31.23 -27.21 -25.79
N ARG A 206 -32.53 -27.22 -25.51
CA ARG A 206 -33.34 -28.41 -25.72
C ARG A 206 -33.44 -28.58 -27.22
N HIS A 207 -32.74 -29.55 -27.70
CA HIS A 207 -32.89 -30.06 -29.04
C HIS A 207 -34.35 -30.48 -29.21
N TYR A 208 -35.03 -29.86 -30.15
CA TYR A 208 -36.26 -30.38 -30.77
C TYR A 208 -35.90 -31.30 -31.93
#